data_df94e3681e147fc36641209b16f0206d
#
_entry.id   df94e3681e147fc36641209b16f0206d
#
_cell.length_a   1.000
_cell.length_b   1.000
_cell.length_c   1.000
_cell.angle_alpha   90.00
_cell.angle_beta   90.00
_cell.angle_gamma   90.00
#
_symmetry.space_group_name_H-M   'P 1'
#
loop_
_entity.id
_entity.type
_entity.pdbx_description
1 polymer ?
#
loop_
_entity_poly.entity_id
_entity_poly.type
_entity_poly.pdbx_seq_one_letter_code
_entity_poly.pdbx_strand_id
1 'polypeptide(L)'
;MPVRKNRHLIFLSSCVAAVGLWHGMVIAQSAGIYTCVDARGRKLTSDRPIPECIDREQRELSPSGSVRRTIAPTLTAQERAAIEEKQKLAHAEIAKQQEEKRRDKVLLARYPNREAHDRVRADSLVQINEVIASARAEMGQVLKQRKQLDLEMEFYKANPAKAPLALKRQYESNDASMALQQSYIKEQESEKNRVNARFDAELVKLNQLWSG
;
A
#
# COMPACT_ATOMS: atom_id res chain seq x y z
N MET A 1 0.66 43.17 24.25
CA MET A 1 0.78 43.72 25.63
C MET A 1 0.78 42.56 26.61
N PRO A 2 1.60 42.54 27.66
CA PRO A 2 2.89 43.19 27.80
C PRO A 2 4.06 42.24 28.13
N VAL A 3 5.20 42.71 27.82
CA VAL A 3 6.55 42.34 28.25
C VAL A 3 6.67 42.26 29.77
N ARG A 4 7.39 41.26 30.29
CA ARG A 4 8.04 41.37 31.60
C ARG A 4 9.50 40.93 31.54
N LYS A 5 10.29 41.96 31.60
CA LYS A 5 11.67 42.12 31.97
C LYS A 5 11.85 41.91 33.46
N ASN A 6 12.91 41.26 33.93
CA ASN A 6 13.67 41.56 35.17
C ASN A 6 14.60 40.38 35.45
N ARG A 7 15.76 40.47 35.96
CA ARG A 7 16.68 41.49 36.50
C ARG A 7 17.90 40.71 36.98
N HIS A 8 19.02 41.25 36.67
CA HIS A 8 20.33 40.84 37.18
C HIS A 8 20.34 40.74 38.70
N LEU A 9 21.03 39.76 39.25
CA LEU A 9 21.66 39.85 40.55
C LEU A 9 23.05 39.21 40.47
N ILE A 10 24.00 40.11 40.51
CA ILE A 10 25.44 39.88 40.70
C ILE A 10 25.63 39.52 42.15
N PHE A 11 26.21 38.39 42.48
CA PHE A 11 26.89 38.15 43.73
C PHE A 11 28.34 37.79 43.49
N LEU A 12 29.18 38.77 43.76
CA LEU A 12 30.59 38.63 44.03
C LEU A 12 30.73 38.06 45.45
N SER A 13 31.38 36.94 45.65
CA SER A 13 32.13 36.71 46.86
C SER A 13 33.12 35.55 46.75
N SER A 14 34.33 35.89 46.83
CA SER A 14 35.41 35.36 47.67
C SER A 14 36.07 34.03 47.30
N CYS A 15 37.31 34.17 46.93
CA CYS A 15 38.36 33.16 46.84
C CYS A 15 38.55 32.38 48.13
N VAL A 16 38.57 31.02 48.02
CA VAL A 16 39.38 30.19 48.91
C VAL A 16 40.09 29.16 48.01
N ALA A 17 41.40 29.29 47.94
CA ALA A 17 42.27 28.33 47.28
C ALA A 17 42.40 27.08 48.17
N ALA A 18 41.74 26.00 47.79
CA ALA A 18 41.98 24.65 48.31
C ALA A 18 42.75 23.87 47.26
N VAL A 19 44.04 23.77 47.43
CA VAL A 19 44.90 22.84 46.70
C VAL A 19 44.56 21.42 47.15
N GLY A 20 43.59 20.81 46.51
CA GLY A 20 43.25 19.39 46.68
C GLY A 20 44.16 18.55 45.80
N LEU A 21 44.97 17.72 46.38
CA LEU A 21 45.73 16.64 45.78
C LEU A 21 44.75 15.68 45.08
N TRP A 22 44.55 15.86 43.79
CA TRP A 22 43.85 14.88 42.96
C TRP A 22 44.77 13.65 42.81
N HIS A 23 44.57 12.66 43.65
CA HIS A 23 45.06 11.33 43.41
C HIS A 23 44.29 10.79 42.22
N GLY A 24 44.88 10.83 41.02
CA GLY A 24 44.37 10.18 39.84
C GLY A 24 44.19 8.68 40.09
N MET A 25 42.97 8.25 40.33
CA MET A 25 42.61 6.85 40.38
C MET A 25 42.79 6.32 38.95
N VAL A 26 43.96 5.73 38.65
CA VAL A 26 44.17 4.98 37.44
C VAL A 26 43.29 3.75 37.54
N ILE A 27 42.12 3.81 36.93
CA ILE A 27 41.27 2.65 36.73
C ILE A 27 42.03 1.79 35.73
N ALA A 28 42.75 0.79 36.22
CA ALA A 28 43.31 -0.25 35.38
C ALA A 28 42.11 -0.94 34.65
N GLN A 29 41.88 -0.57 33.39
CA GLN A 29 40.96 -1.29 32.54
C GLN A 29 41.48 -2.71 32.44
N SER A 30 40.79 -3.65 33.06
CA SER A 30 41.13 -5.07 32.93
C SER A 30 40.97 -5.43 31.45
N ALA A 31 42.11 -5.58 30.77
CA ALA A 31 42.16 -6.04 29.40
C ALA A 31 41.44 -7.39 29.33
N GLY A 32 40.36 -7.47 28.50
CA GLY A 32 39.63 -8.71 28.27
C GLY A 32 40.56 -9.70 27.57
N ILE A 33 40.49 -10.98 27.92
CA ILE A 33 41.21 -12.04 27.24
C ILE A 33 40.34 -12.54 26.09
N TYR A 34 40.82 -12.42 24.86
CA TYR A 34 40.11 -12.90 23.67
C TYR A 34 40.56 -14.31 23.33
N THR A 35 39.63 -15.19 23.00
CA THR A 35 39.92 -16.55 22.57
C THR A 35 39.07 -16.95 21.38
N CYS A 36 39.64 -17.70 20.46
CA CYS A 36 38.97 -18.30 19.31
C CYS A 36 39.67 -19.62 18.91
N VAL A 37 39.05 -20.34 17.97
CA VAL A 37 39.64 -21.51 17.33
C VAL A 37 39.91 -21.16 15.87
N ASP A 38 41.19 -21.28 15.45
CA ASP A 38 41.60 -20.97 14.08
C ASP A 38 41.10 -22.03 13.06
N ALA A 39 41.34 -21.80 11.77
CA ALA A 39 40.96 -22.72 10.69
C ALA A 39 41.61 -24.12 10.79
N ARG A 40 42.67 -24.24 11.58
CA ARG A 40 43.42 -25.51 11.80
C ARG A 40 43.01 -26.21 13.10
N GLY A 41 41.96 -25.71 13.79
CA GLY A 41 41.49 -26.25 15.05
C GLY A 41 42.32 -25.86 16.28
N ARG A 42 43.27 -24.92 16.18
CA ARG A 42 44.10 -24.47 17.30
C ARG A 42 43.41 -23.37 18.06
N LYS A 43 43.42 -23.44 19.38
CA LYS A 43 42.92 -22.39 20.25
C LYS A 43 43.93 -21.26 20.34
N LEU A 44 43.53 -20.07 19.90
CA LEU A 44 44.33 -18.85 20.03
C LEU A 44 43.80 -18.04 21.22
N THR A 45 44.71 -17.32 21.90
CA THR A 45 44.38 -16.44 23.03
C THR A 45 45.21 -15.16 22.92
N SER A 46 44.60 -14.00 23.15
CA SER A 46 45.25 -12.68 23.06
C SER A 46 44.58 -11.71 24.05
N ASP A 47 45.27 -10.60 24.33
CA ASP A 47 44.77 -9.46 25.11
C ASP A 47 43.90 -8.48 24.30
N ARG A 48 43.76 -8.75 23.01
CA ARG A 48 42.98 -7.96 22.05
C ARG A 48 42.27 -8.87 21.05
N PRO A 49 41.25 -8.38 20.30
CA PRO A 49 40.62 -9.16 19.25
C PRO A 49 41.63 -9.75 18.28
N ILE A 50 41.49 -11.05 17.99
CA ILE A 50 42.42 -11.85 17.21
C ILE A 50 42.12 -11.70 15.72
N PRO A 51 43.04 -11.06 14.92
CA PRO A 51 42.78 -10.82 13.49
C PRO A 51 42.62 -12.11 12.69
N GLU A 52 43.30 -13.18 13.06
CA GLU A 52 43.27 -14.50 12.41
C GLU A 52 41.91 -15.19 12.58
N CYS A 53 41.05 -14.68 13.47
CA CYS A 53 39.72 -15.18 13.73
C CYS A 53 38.61 -14.17 13.39
N ILE A 54 38.91 -13.21 12.51
CA ILE A 54 37.93 -12.17 12.13
C ILE A 54 36.71 -12.76 11.41
N ASP A 55 36.89 -13.90 10.76
CA ASP A 55 35.86 -14.64 9.99
C ASP A 55 35.08 -15.66 10.82
N ARG A 56 35.31 -15.70 12.14
CA ARG A 56 34.73 -16.70 13.06
C ARG A 56 34.41 -16.10 14.42
N GLU A 57 33.69 -16.86 15.24
CA GLU A 57 33.33 -16.45 16.59
C GLU A 57 34.58 -16.31 17.48
N GLN A 58 34.70 -15.16 18.15
CA GLN A 58 35.69 -14.94 19.21
C GLN A 58 34.93 -14.72 20.53
N ARG A 59 35.56 -15.13 21.62
CA ARG A 59 35.01 -14.96 22.97
C ARG A 59 35.94 -14.10 23.81
N GLU A 60 35.37 -13.07 24.40
CA GLU A 60 36.03 -12.26 25.43
C GLU A 60 35.77 -12.91 26.78
N LEU A 61 36.86 -13.25 27.47
CA LEU A 61 36.83 -13.87 28.79
C LEU A 61 37.09 -12.81 29.87
N SER A 62 36.49 -13.00 31.03
CA SER A 62 36.84 -12.28 32.25
C SER A 62 38.16 -12.82 32.81
N PRO A 63 38.81 -12.14 33.75
CA PRO A 63 39.99 -12.65 34.47
C PRO A 63 39.75 -14.00 35.14
N SER A 64 38.51 -14.34 35.47
CA SER A 64 38.11 -15.63 36.03
C SER A 64 37.93 -16.73 34.98
N GLY A 65 38.13 -16.45 33.67
CA GLY A 65 37.95 -17.40 32.58
C GLY A 65 36.51 -17.60 32.11
N SER A 66 35.54 -16.91 32.69
CA SER A 66 34.16 -16.98 32.23
C SER A 66 33.94 -16.09 30.99
N VAL A 67 33.05 -16.52 30.08
CA VAL A 67 32.73 -15.77 28.85
C VAL A 67 31.94 -14.49 29.23
N ARG A 68 32.54 -13.34 28.96
CA ARG A 68 31.97 -12.03 29.17
C ARG A 68 31.15 -11.58 27.98
N ARG A 69 31.68 -11.83 26.78
CA ARG A 69 31.04 -11.46 25.52
C ARG A 69 31.46 -12.38 24.39
N THR A 70 30.54 -12.65 23.48
CA THR A 70 30.82 -13.33 22.21
C THR A 70 30.84 -12.29 21.09
N ILE A 71 31.94 -12.30 20.29
CA ILE A 71 32.10 -11.44 19.13
C ILE A 71 31.80 -12.29 17.88
N ALA A 72 30.77 -11.92 17.16
CA ALA A 72 30.36 -12.60 15.94
C ALA A 72 31.42 -12.40 14.83
N PRO A 73 31.50 -13.33 13.85
CA PRO A 73 32.32 -13.16 12.66
C PRO A 73 32.04 -11.88 11.92
N THR A 74 33.06 -11.26 11.35
CA THR A 74 32.88 -10.15 10.43
C THR A 74 32.47 -10.70 9.08
N LEU A 75 31.23 -10.46 8.71
CA LEU A 75 30.67 -10.89 7.43
C LEU A 75 31.37 -10.20 6.26
N THR A 76 31.55 -10.90 5.17
CA THR A 76 32.01 -10.34 3.90
C THR A 76 30.92 -9.36 3.34
N ALA A 77 31.30 -8.51 2.41
CA ALA A 77 30.34 -7.62 1.76
C ALA A 77 29.20 -8.39 1.06
N GLN A 78 29.50 -9.53 0.46
CA GLN A 78 28.51 -10.39 -0.19
C GLN A 78 27.55 -11.03 0.82
N GLU A 79 28.06 -11.57 1.94
CA GLU A 79 27.24 -12.16 2.99
C GLU A 79 26.30 -11.11 3.62
N ARG A 80 26.83 -9.90 3.88
CA ARG A 80 26.01 -8.79 4.38
C ARG A 80 24.89 -8.44 3.41
N ALA A 81 25.21 -8.30 2.11
CA ALA A 81 24.22 -8.01 1.08
C ALA A 81 23.15 -9.11 0.99
N ALA A 82 23.54 -10.38 1.06
CA ALA A 82 22.60 -11.50 1.05
C ALA A 82 21.69 -11.53 2.28
N ILE A 83 22.22 -11.22 3.46
CA ILE A 83 21.43 -11.10 4.69
C ILE A 83 20.45 -9.93 4.61
N GLU A 84 20.91 -8.77 4.14
CA GLU A 84 20.08 -7.58 3.97
C GLU A 84 18.92 -7.84 2.97
N GLU A 85 19.20 -8.50 1.85
CA GLU A 85 18.18 -8.86 0.87
C GLU A 85 17.16 -9.83 1.47
N LYS A 86 17.62 -10.86 2.16
CA LYS A 86 16.72 -11.80 2.87
C LYS A 86 15.85 -11.08 3.90
N GLN A 87 16.42 -10.15 4.65
CA GLN A 87 15.67 -9.34 5.61
C GLN A 87 14.64 -8.45 4.92
N LYS A 88 15.00 -7.79 3.82
CA LYS A 88 14.06 -6.98 3.02
C LYS A 88 12.87 -7.81 2.53
N LEU A 89 13.13 -8.99 1.98
CA LEU A 89 12.08 -9.91 1.53
C LEU A 89 11.18 -10.35 2.69
N ALA A 90 11.77 -10.70 3.84
CA ALA A 90 11.01 -11.08 5.03
C ALA A 90 10.13 -9.91 5.55
N HIS A 91 10.67 -8.69 5.60
CA HIS A 91 9.92 -7.50 5.99
C HIS A 91 8.80 -7.17 4.99
N ALA A 92 9.06 -7.29 3.69
CA ALA A 92 8.05 -7.09 2.66
C ALA A 92 6.89 -8.09 2.80
N GLU A 93 7.18 -9.36 3.08
CA GLU A 93 6.16 -10.39 3.28
C GLU A 93 5.31 -10.12 4.55
N ILE A 94 5.96 -9.73 5.65
CA ILE A 94 5.26 -9.34 6.89
C ILE A 94 4.36 -8.13 6.63
N ALA A 95 4.86 -7.11 5.92
CA ALA A 95 4.10 -5.92 5.59
C ALA A 95 2.88 -6.25 4.71
N LYS A 96 3.05 -7.14 3.73
CA LYS A 96 1.96 -7.63 2.88
C LYS A 96 0.88 -8.33 3.71
N GLN A 97 1.26 -9.25 4.59
CA GLN A 97 0.31 -9.97 5.46
C GLN A 97 -0.43 -9.01 6.41
N GLN A 98 0.27 -8.02 6.95
CA GLN A 98 -0.37 -7.01 7.81
C GLN A 98 -1.39 -6.17 7.03
N GLU A 99 -1.05 -5.77 5.79
CA GLU A 99 -1.94 -5.03 4.93
C GLU A 99 -3.16 -5.87 4.50
N GLU A 100 -2.98 -7.15 4.18
CA GLU A 100 -4.09 -8.05 3.92
C GLU A 100 -5.03 -8.16 5.12
N LYS A 101 -4.49 -8.41 6.31
CA LYS A 101 -5.28 -8.45 7.56
C LYS A 101 -6.02 -7.13 7.83
N ARG A 102 -5.39 -6.00 7.53
CA ARG A 102 -6.03 -4.68 7.65
C ARG A 102 -7.20 -4.54 6.68
N ARG A 103 -7.02 -4.92 5.42
CA ARG A 103 -8.08 -4.91 4.40
C ARG A 103 -9.23 -5.84 4.79
N ASP A 104 -8.93 -7.02 5.25
CA ASP A 104 -9.94 -8.00 5.69
C ASP A 104 -10.78 -7.44 6.86
N LYS A 105 -10.15 -6.79 7.84
CA LYS A 105 -10.86 -6.12 8.93
C LYS A 105 -11.76 -4.99 8.44
N VAL A 106 -11.30 -4.19 7.50
CA VAL A 106 -12.10 -3.10 6.91
C VAL A 106 -13.28 -3.68 6.13
N LEU A 107 -13.08 -4.77 5.40
CA LEU A 107 -14.12 -5.44 4.63
C LEU A 107 -15.20 -6.02 5.55
N LEU A 108 -14.79 -6.71 6.63
CA LEU A 108 -15.72 -7.23 7.64
C LEU A 108 -16.48 -6.12 8.38
N ALA A 109 -15.80 -5.01 8.70
CA ALA A 109 -16.46 -3.87 9.35
C ALA A 109 -17.50 -3.21 8.43
N ARG A 110 -17.23 -3.18 7.11
CA ARG A 110 -18.17 -2.66 6.11
C ARG A 110 -19.34 -3.59 5.86
N TYR A 111 -19.09 -4.90 5.85
CA TYR A 111 -20.06 -5.94 5.55
C TYR A 111 -20.06 -7.02 6.65
N PRO A 112 -20.73 -6.75 7.77
CA PRO A 112 -20.77 -7.68 8.89
C PRO A 112 -21.47 -9.02 8.55
N ASN A 113 -22.32 -9.03 7.52
CA ASN A 113 -23.03 -10.20 7.03
C ASN A 113 -23.39 -10.05 5.55
N ARG A 114 -23.89 -11.12 4.95
CA ARG A 114 -24.30 -11.17 3.55
C ARG A 114 -25.38 -10.15 3.20
N GLU A 115 -26.35 -9.96 4.08
CA GLU A 115 -27.43 -9.01 3.86
C GLU A 115 -26.96 -7.58 3.74
N ALA A 116 -25.97 -7.18 4.57
CA ALA A 116 -25.36 -5.87 4.50
C ALA A 116 -24.61 -5.67 3.17
N HIS A 117 -23.88 -6.68 2.70
CA HIS A 117 -23.20 -6.65 1.41
C HIS A 117 -24.19 -6.54 0.25
N ASP A 118 -25.24 -7.39 0.22
CA ASP A 118 -26.22 -7.41 -0.87
C ASP A 118 -27.04 -6.11 -0.92
N ARG A 119 -27.31 -5.49 0.23
CA ARG A 119 -27.96 -4.16 0.30
C ARG A 119 -27.11 -3.09 -0.34
N VAL A 120 -25.82 -3.00 0.03
CA VAL A 120 -24.91 -1.99 -0.54
C VAL A 120 -24.70 -2.23 -2.04
N ARG A 121 -24.67 -3.50 -2.49
CA ARG A 121 -24.65 -3.85 -3.92
C ARG A 121 -25.91 -3.32 -4.63
N ALA A 122 -27.08 -3.60 -4.08
CA ALA A 122 -28.35 -3.13 -4.65
C ALA A 122 -28.38 -1.60 -4.75
N ASP A 123 -28.04 -0.90 -3.67
CA ASP A 123 -28.00 0.56 -3.64
C ASP A 123 -27.01 1.13 -4.69
N SER A 124 -25.84 0.49 -4.84
CA SER A 124 -24.85 0.89 -5.85
C SER A 124 -25.34 0.72 -7.29
N LEU A 125 -26.28 -0.18 -7.54
CA LEU A 125 -26.83 -0.45 -8.87
C LEU A 125 -28.07 0.37 -9.18
N VAL A 126 -28.76 0.97 -8.19
CA VAL A 126 -29.98 1.75 -8.39
C VAL A 126 -29.76 2.86 -9.41
N GLN A 127 -28.78 3.71 -9.17
CA GLN A 127 -28.50 4.85 -10.06
C GLN A 127 -28.15 4.41 -11.49
N ILE A 128 -27.32 3.37 -11.64
CA ILE A 128 -26.96 2.86 -12.96
C ILE A 128 -28.18 2.30 -13.68
N ASN A 129 -29.04 1.56 -12.99
CA ASN A 129 -30.27 1.01 -13.56
C ASN A 129 -31.24 2.12 -14.00
N GLU A 130 -31.37 3.20 -13.22
CA GLU A 130 -32.20 4.36 -13.56
C GLU A 130 -31.69 5.08 -14.82
N VAL A 131 -30.36 5.26 -14.92
CA VAL A 131 -29.71 5.84 -16.10
C VAL A 131 -29.96 4.97 -17.33
N ILE A 132 -29.80 3.65 -17.23
CA ILE A 132 -30.08 2.71 -18.32
C ILE A 132 -31.57 2.77 -18.72
N ALA A 133 -32.47 2.81 -17.76
CA ALA A 133 -33.89 2.88 -18.01
C ALA A 133 -34.26 4.17 -18.75
N SER A 134 -33.73 5.32 -18.33
CA SER A 134 -33.95 6.63 -18.99
C SER A 134 -33.38 6.61 -20.42
N ALA A 135 -32.15 6.13 -20.61
CA ALA A 135 -31.52 6.04 -21.93
C ALA A 135 -32.33 5.12 -22.89
N ARG A 136 -32.86 4.02 -22.38
CA ARG A 136 -33.74 3.13 -23.17
C ARG A 136 -35.08 3.79 -23.53
N ALA A 137 -35.63 4.60 -22.61
CA ALA A 137 -36.83 5.36 -22.90
C ALA A 137 -36.60 6.39 -24.02
N GLU A 138 -35.47 7.11 -23.98
CA GLU A 138 -35.06 8.02 -25.05
C GLU A 138 -34.82 7.28 -26.38
N MET A 139 -34.13 6.16 -26.36
CA MET A 139 -33.98 5.31 -27.54
C MET A 139 -35.32 4.93 -28.13
N GLY A 140 -36.31 4.64 -27.27
CA GLY A 140 -37.70 4.41 -27.71
C GLY A 140 -38.31 5.57 -28.46
N GLN A 141 -38.04 6.82 -28.08
CA GLN A 141 -38.53 8.02 -28.80
C GLN A 141 -37.80 8.18 -30.15
N VAL A 142 -36.47 7.99 -30.15
CA VAL A 142 -35.69 8.04 -31.40
C VAL A 142 -36.15 6.98 -32.40
N LEU A 143 -36.49 5.77 -31.93
CA LEU A 143 -37.07 4.70 -32.77
C LEU A 143 -38.47 5.03 -33.29
N LYS A 144 -39.33 5.69 -32.49
CA LYS A 144 -40.61 6.16 -32.98
C LYS A 144 -40.45 7.20 -34.08
N GLN A 145 -39.55 8.17 -33.87
CA GLN A 145 -39.23 9.15 -34.89
C GLN A 145 -38.68 8.49 -36.17
N ARG A 146 -37.80 7.48 -36.01
CA ARG A 146 -37.28 6.70 -37.14
C ARG A 146 -38.40 6.09 -37.99
N LYS A 147 -39.40 5.47 -37.36
CA LYS A 147 -40.56 4.90 -38.06
C LYS A 147 -41.31 5.92 -38.89
N GLN A 148 -41.45 7.16 -38.43
CA GLN A 148 -42.09 8.23 -39.21
C GLN A 148 -41.24 8.61 -40.43
N LEU A 149 -39.94 8.77 -40.22
CA LEU A 149 -38.99 9.07 -41.29
C LEU A 149 -38.94 7.95 -42.35
N ASP A 150 -39.04 6.68 -41.93
CA ASP A 150 -39.10 5.52 -42.84
C ASP A 150 -40.35 5.56 -43.72
N LEU A 151 -41.52 5.93 -43.14
CA LEU A 151 -42.76 6.09 -43.91
C LEU A 151 -42.65 7.23 -44.92
N GLU A 152 -42.04 8.35 -44.58
CA GLU A 152 -41.79 9.46 -45.50
C GLU A 152 -40.79 9.07 -46.60
N MET A 153 -39.72 8.33 -46.30
CA MET A 153 -38.70 7.86 -47.22
C MET A 153 -39.27 6.81 -48.21
N GLU A 154 -40.30 6.05 -47.81
CA GLU A 154 -40.93 5.04 -48.68
C GLU A 154 -41.44 5.63 -50.00
N PHE A 155 -41.93 6.89 -50.00
CA PHE A 155 -42.31 7.60 -51.23
C PHE A 155 -41.18 7.80 -52.24
N TYR A 156 -39.95 7.81 -51.73
CA TYR A 156 -38.75 8.04 -52.54
C TYR A 156 -37.92 6.75 -52.74
N LYS A 157 -38.47 5.59 -52.41
CA LYS A 157 -37.78 4.29 -52.48
C LYS A 157 -37.22 3.98 -53.89
N ALA A 158 -37.99 4.34 -54.96
CA ALA A 158 -37.55 4.14 -56.35
C ALA A 158 -36.38 5.07 -56.74
N ASN A 159 -36.25 6.24 -56.13
CA ASN A 159 -35.18 7.20 -56.36
C ASN A 159 -34.90 8.04 -55.08
N PRO A 160 -34.09 7.53 -54.17
CA PRO A 160 -33.76 8.22 -52.92
C PRO A 160 -33.09 9.59 -53.11
N ALA A 161 -32.46 9.82 -54.26
CA ALA A 161 -31.83 11.09 -54.58
C ALA A 161 -32.85 12.23 -54.70
N LYS A 162 -34.11 11.95 -55.04
CA LYS A 162 -35.21 12.91 -55.14
C LYS A 162 -35.84 13.28 -53.80
N ALA A 163 -35.50 12.62 -52.70
CA ALA A 163 -35.99 12.98 -51.37
C ALA A 163 -35.53 14.39 -51.01
N PRO A 164 -36.43 15.19 -50.35
CA PRO A 164 -36.07 16.53 -49.88
C PRO A 164 -34.84 16.52 -49.01
N LEU A 165 -33.99 17.54 -49.12
CA LEU A 165 -32.76 17.65 -48.35
C LEU A 165 -33.05 17.69 -46.83
N ALA A 166 -34.17 18.30 -46.43
CA ALA A 166 -34.61 18.33 -45.04
C ALA A 166 -34.85 16.91 -44.47
N LEU A 167 -35.54 16.05 -45.24
CA LEU A 167 -35.81 14.66 -44.86
C LEU A 167 -34.52 13.83 -44.74
N LYS A 168 -33.62 14.01 -45.69
CA LYS A 168 -32.30 13.34 -45.65
C LYS A 168 -31.52 13.72 -44.38
N ARG A 169 -31.45 15.02 -44.05
CA ARG A 169 -30.78 15.50 -42.83
C ARG A 169 -31.43 14.98 -41.56
N GLN A 170 -32.78 14.92 -41.52
CA GLN A 170 -33.48 14.35 -40.37
C GLN A 170 -33.18 12.86 -40.21
N TYR A 171 -33.11 12.13 -41.31
CA TYR A 171 -32.79 10.71 -41.31
C TYR A 171 -31.35 10.45 -40.79
N GLU A 172 -30.38 11.19 -41.30
CA GLU A 172 -28.96 11.15 -40.86
C GLU A 172 -28.83 11.56 -39.37
N SER A 173 -29.54 12.61 -38.93
CA SER A 173 -29.56 13.05 -37.54
C SER A 173 -30.13 11.98 -36.60
N ASN A 174 -31.20 11.28 -37.06
CA ASN A 174 -31.83 10.21 -36.32
C ASN A 174 -30.85 8.99 -36.20
N ASP A 175 -30.15 8.64 -37.28
CA ASP A 175 -29.10 7.60 -37.26
C ASP A 175 -28.02 7.92 -36.26
N ALA A 176 -27.53 9.15 -36.27
CA ALA A 176 -26.51 9.60 -35.32
C ALA A 176 -27.01 9.53 -33.86
N SER A 177 -28.28 9.94 -33.63
CA SER A 177 -28.92 9.86 -32.32
C SER A 177 -29.07 8.41 -31.85
N MET A 178 -29.50 7.51 -32.73
CA MET A 178 -29.59 6.07 -32.42
C MET A 178 -28.24 5.48 -32.03
N ALA A 179 -27.20 5.76 -32.84
CA ALA A 179 -25.83 5.27 -32.56
C ALA A 179 -25.32 5.79 -31.23
N LEU A 180 -25.52 7.06 -30.92
CA LEU A 180 -25.11 7.68 -29.66
C LEU A 180 -25.80 7.01 -28.45
N GLN A 181 -27.16 6.89 -28.51
CA GLN A 181 -27.91 6.26 -27.41
C GLN A 181 -27.53 4.79 -27.23
N GLN A 182 -27.32 4.07 -28.32
CA GLN A 182 -26.90 2.67 -28.24
C GLN A 182 -25.51 2.52 -27.59
N SER A 183 -24.58 3.39 -27.97
CA SER A 183 -23.24 3.43 -27.36
C SER A 183 -23.32 3.76 -25.86
N TYR A 184 -24.13 4.74 -25.50
CA TYR A 184 -24.32 5.16 -24.11
C TYR A 184 -24.92 4.03 -23.24
N ILE A 185 -25.98 3.37 -23.72
CA ILE A 185 -26.57 2.22 -23.02
C ILE A 185 -25.52 1.12 -22.81
N LYS A 186 -24.76 0.79 -23.85
CA LYS A 186 -23.69 -0.22 -23.77
C LYS A 186 -22.61 0.13 -22.73
N GLU A 187 -22.24 1.41 -22.65
CA GLU A 187 -21.28 1.88 -21.67
C GLU A 187 -21.82 1.73 -20.24
N GLN A 188 -23.09 2.12 -20.00
CA GLN A 188 -23.73 1.97 -18.69
C GLN A 188 -23.91 0.50 -18.29
N GLU A 189 -24.23 -0.37 -19.22
CA GLU A 189 -24.29 -1.82 -18.98
C GLU A 189 -22.92 -2.39 -18.67
N SER A 190 -21.87 -1.92 -19.32
CA SER A 190 -20.48 -2.29 -18.99
C SER A 190 -20.11 -1.85 -17.57
N GLU A 191 -20.49 -0.63 -17.17
CA GLU A 191 -20.28 -0.15 -15.79
C GLU A 191 -21.03 -1.01 -14.78
N LYS A 192 -22.29 -1.33 -15.04
CA LYS A 192 -23.08 -2.25 -14.23
C LYS A 192 -22.38 -3.59 -14.03
N ASN A 193 -21.82 -4.15 -15.10
CA ASN A 193 -21.09 -5.40 -15.06
C ASN A 193 -19.78 -5.29 -14.23
N ARG A 194 -19.05 -4.16 -14.33
CA ARG A 194 -17.86 -3.89 -13.50
C ARG A 194 -18.22 -3.81 -12.01
N VAL A 195 -19.30 -3.11 -11.68
CA VAL A 195 -19.79 -3.02 -10.30
C VAL A 195 -20.14 -4.40 -9.77
N ASN A 196 -20.92 -5.19 -10.53
CA ASN A 196 -21.27 -6.55 -10.13
C ASN A 196 -20.04 -7.44 -9.92
N ALA A 197 -19.09 -7.44 -10.86
CA ALA A 197 -17.87 -8.24 -10.76
C ALA A 197 -17.04 -7.89 -9.51
N ARG A 198 -16.99 -6.61 -9.12
CA ARG A 198 -16.34 -6.17 -7.88
C ARG A 198 -17.05 -6.76 -6.66
N PHE A 199 -18.36 -6.65 -6.57
CA PHE A 199 -19.13 -7.20 -5.45
C PHE A 199 -19.05 -8.73 -5.40
N ASP A 200 -19.02 -9.41 -6.55
CA ASP A 200 -18.84 -10.86 -6.61
C ASP A 200 -17.46 -11.27 -6.07
N ALA A 201 -16.39 -10.55 -6.42
CA ALA A 201 -15.06 -10.79 -5.90
C ALA A 201 -14.96 -10.51 -4.38
N GLU A 202 -15.59 -9.43 -3.90
CA GLU A 202 -15.70 -9.11 -2.47
C GLU A 202 -16.46 -10.22 -1.72
N LEU A 203 -17.55 -10.74 -2.29
CA LEU A 203 -18.37 -11.80 -1.67
C LEU A 203 -17.58 -13.11 -1.52
N VAL A 204 -16.76 -13.48 -2.49
CA VAL A 204 -15.88 -14.68 -2.38
C VAL A 204 -14.96 -14.55 -1.15
N LYS A 205 -14.34 -13.40 -0.98
CA LYS A 205 -13.45 -13.15 0.18
C LYS A 205 -14.25 -13.10 1.50
N LEU A 206 -15.40 -12.43 1.49
CA LEU A 206 -16.26 -12.31 2.67
C LEU A 206 -16.79 -13.67 3.15
N ASN A 207 -17.16 -14.58 2.25
CA ASN A 207 -17.59 -15.92 2.63
C ASN A 207 -16.50 -16.67 3.40
N GLN A 208 -15.22 -16.49 3.05
CA GLN A 208 -14.11 -17.08 3.80
C GLN A 208 -13.95 -16.43 5.18
N LEU A 209 -14.11 -15.09 5.25
CA LEU A 209 -13.93 -14.33 6.49
C LEU A 209 -15.08 -14.52 7.49
N TRP A 210 -16.31 -14.75 7.01
CA TRP A 210 -17.48 -15.03 7.89
C TRP A 210 -17.50 -16.46 8.44
N SER A 211 -16.79 -17.38 7.77
CA SER A 211 -16.75 -18.80 8.18
C SER A 211 -15.61 -19.14 9.14
N GLY A 212 -14.65 -18.25 9.35
CA GLY A 212 -13.49 -18.42 10.24
C GLY A 212 -13.62 -17.67 11.53
#